data_11931671622b74379cb36817f30a32aa
#
_entry.id   11931671622b74379cb36817f30a32aa
#
_cell.length_a   1.000
_cell.length_b   1.000
_cell.length_c   1.000
_cell.angle_alpha   90.00
_cell.angle_beta   90.00
_cell.angle_gamma   90.00
#
_symmetry.space_group_name_H-M   'P 1'
#
loop_
_entity.id
_entity.type
_entity.pdbx_description
1 polymer ?
#
loop_
_entity_poly.entity_id
_entity_poly.type
_entity_poly.pdbx_seq_one_letter_code
_entity_poly.pdbx_strand_id
1 'polypeptide(L)'
;MDYLENMLNHNKILSKYACPDSDAIYLRDHQDDFRTPFFRDIDRIIYTLAFVRYSDKTQVFSFKENDHLTKRMIHIQYVAKIARTIGRALGLNEDLIEAAALGHDLGHTPFGHVGEAILNEISLENNEGYFNHNVHSVRLLMYIENYGKGLNITLQTLDAIMCHNGEFASQMYEVKKKSKEEFLSEYESCYKDKSAIKKLRPMTLEGAVVRISDLIAYLGRDIEDAKRMGLIDFSDIPLSIKENLGTSNREIVNTIVMDIINNSIGKDYIKLSDDVFKSIVELKKFNYENIYYKAYTEEEKDKLKLMLNTLFNKYMKDLENNNTDSNIIKSYLANMSDEYKNSNSNARIVIDYIAGMTDDYTLREYNNYLNLAHTKFE
;
A
#
# COMPACT_ATOMS: atom_id res chain seq x y z
N MET A 1 2.04 39.71 1.49
CA MET A 1 2.21 38.47 0.73
C MET A 1 0.85 37.78 0.74
N ASP A 2 0.29 37.51 -0.42
CA ASP A 2 -1.01 36.86 -0.53
C ASP A 2 -0.84 35.38 -0.10
N TYR A 3 -1.88 34.80 0.53
CA TYR A 3 -1.87 33.37 0.93
C TYR A 3 -1.62 32.44 -0.27
N LEU A 4 -2.13 32.80 -1.45
CA LEU A 4 -1.86 32.07 -2.70
C LEU A 4 -0.36 32.10 -3.07
N GLU A 5 0.30 33.24 -2.90
CA GLU A 5 1.74 33.35 -3.13
C GLU A 5 2.55 32.49 -2.16
N ASN A 6 2.11 32.36 -0.91
CA ASN A 6 2.75 31.49 0.06
C ASN A 6 2.59 30.00 -0.29
N MET A 7 1.40 29.58 -0.76
CA MET A 7 1.17 28.20 -1.22
C MET A 7 2.02 27.85 -2.43
N LEU A 8 2.17 28.78 -3.38
CA LEU A 8 2.94 28.58 -4.61
C LEU A 8 4.47 28.70 -4.39
N ASN A 9 4.91 29.40 -3.34
CA ASN A 9 6.33 29.59 -3.06
C ASN A 9 7.06 28.29 -2.69
N HIS A 10 6.34 27.26 -2.28
CA HIS A 10 6.91 25.93 -1.99
C HIS A 10 7.67 25.36 -3.20
N ASN A 11 7.18 25.59 -4.40
CA ASN A 11 7.81 25.12 -5.64
C ASN A 11 9.07 25.90 -6.10
N LYS A 12 9.41 27.02 -5.46
CA LYS A 12 10.55 27.86 -5.90
C LYS A 12 11.92 27.25 -5.59
N ILE A 13 11.99 26.23 -4.76
CA ILE A 13 13.24 25.63 -4.27
C ILE A 13 13.40 24.17 -4.78
N LEU A 14 12.53 23.72 -5.68
CA LEU A 14 12.60 22.36 -6.19
C LEU A 14 13.82 22.13 -7.09
N SER A 15 14.38 20.94 -7.00
CA SER A 15 15.39 20.44 -7.95
C SER A 15 14.80 20.41 -9.36
N LYS A 16 15.64 20.57 -10.37
CA LYS A 16 15.25 20.41 -11.79
C LYS A 16 14.74 19.00 -12.13
N TYR A 17 14.92 18.03 -11.24
CA TYR A 17 14.48 16.66 -11.41
C TYR A 17 13.19 16.34 -10.62
N ALA A 18 12.73 17.27 -9.79
CA ALA A 18 11.46 17.14 -9.08
C ALA A 18 10.27 17.28 -10.02
N CYS A 19 9.14 16.76 -9.62
CA CYS A 19 7.86 16.98 -10.26
C CYS A 19 7.17 18.22 -9.66
N PRO A 20 7.18 19.38 -10.35
CA PRO A 20 6.48 20.57 -9.84
C PRO A 20 4.97 20.39 -9.96
N ASP A 21 4.20 21.15 -9.18
CA ASP A 21 2.73 21.14 -9.21
C ASP A 21 2.15 21.47 -10.59
N SER A 22 2.87 22.28 -11.38
CA SER A 22 2.48 22.62 -12.76
C SER A 22 2.46 21.43 -13.72
N ASP A 23 3.16 20.34 -13.39
CA ASP A 23 3.23 19.12 -14.20
C ASP A 23 2.16 18.09 -13.81
N ALA A 24 1.29 18.42 -12.85
CA ALA A 24 0.23 17.52 -12.40
C ALA A 24 -0.74 17.16 -13.53
N ILE A 25 -1.00 15.87 -13.69
CA ILE A 25 -1.90 15.33 -14.71
C ILE A 25 -3.10 14.70 -14.01
N TYR A 26 -4.32 15.06 -14.45
CA TYR A 26 -5.55 14.42 -13.97
C TYR A 26 -6.14 13.49 -15.03
N LEU A 27 -6.74 12.39 -14.60
CA LEU A 27 -7.44 11.47 -15.52
C LEU A 27 -8.78 12.04 -16.02
N ARG A 28 -9.42 12.89 -15.23
CA ARG A 28 -10.71 13.53 -15.52
C ARG A 28 -10.59 15.04 -15.39
N ASP A 29 -11.56 15.75 -15.95
CA ASP A 29 -11.66 17.20 -15.75
C ASP A 29 -11.70 17.56 -14.27
N HIS A 30 -11.07 18.66 -13.91
CA HIS A 30 -10.99 19.15 -12.55
C HIS A 30 -11.19 20.66 -12.49
N GLN A 31 -11.59 21.13 -11.33
CA GLN A 31 -11.62 22.55 -11.00
C GLN A 31 -10.48 22.86 -10.05
N ASP A 32 -9.74 23.91 -10.33
CA ASP A 32 -8.71 24.40 -9.43
C ASP A 32 -9.35 25.10 -8.22
N ASP A 33 -8.69 24.96 -7.07
CA ASP A 33 -8.95 25.75 -5.88
C ASP A 33 -7.64 26.35 -5.35
N PHE A 34 -7.61 26.85 -4.14
CA PHE A 34 -6.42 27.48 -3.56
C PHE A 34 -5.30 26.50 -3.22
N ARG A 35 -5.59 25.19 -3.19
CA ARG A 35 -4.60 24.14 -2.88
C ARG A 35 -3.87 23.70 -4.13
N THR A 36 -2.58 23.41 -3.98
CA THR A 36 -1.82 22.79 -5.06
C THR A 36 -2.32 21.36 -5.35
N PRO A 37 -2.09 20.83 -6.57
CA PRO A 37 -2.60 19.51 -6.96
C PRO A 37 -2.27 18.38 -6.01
N PHE A 38 -0.98 18.24 -5.64
CA PHE A 38 -0.54 17.15 -4.78
C PHE A 38 -0.96 17.34 -3.32
N PHE A 39 -1.01 18.59 -2.84
CA PHE A 39 -1.59 18.89 -1.52
C PHE A 39 -3.07 18.50 -1.45
N ARG A 40 -3.83 18.74 -2.53
CA ARG A 40 -5.22 18.32 -2.65
C ARG A 40 -5.36 16.79 -2.66
N ASP A 41 -4.41 16.08 -3.26
CA ASP A 41 -4.39 14.61 -3.23
C ASP A 41 -4.21 14.07 -1.80
N ILE A 42 -3.36 14.71 -0.98
CA ILE A 42 -3.23 14.37 0.44
C ILE A 42 -4.60 14.46 1.13
N ASP A 43 -5.28 15.60 0.99
CA ASP A 43 -6.61 15.81 1.59
C ASP A 43 -7.59 14.71 1.15
N ARG A 44 -7.66 14.45 -0.16
CA ARG A 44 -8.57 13.43 -0.70
C ARG A 44 -8.30 12.04 -0.16
N ILE A 45 -7.03 11.68 0.02
CA ILE A 45 -6.62 10.37 0.55
C ILE A 45 -6.97 10.23 2.02
N ILE A 46 -6.60 11.20 2.86
CA ILE A 46 -6.80 11.10 4.31
C ILE A 46 -8.28 11.12 4.73
N TYR A 47 -9.15 11.70 3.92
CA TYR A 47 -10.60 11.71 4.18
C TYR A 47 -11.33 10.46 3.66
N THR A 48 -10.63 9.47 3.08
CA THR A 48 -11.25 8.21 2.65
C THR A 48 -11.57 7.29 3.83
N LEU A 49 -12.60 6.47 3.68
CA LEU A 49 -12.87 5.40 4.64
C LEU A 49 -11.76 4.34 4.63
N ALA A 50 -11.11 4.13 3.49
CA ALA A 50 -9.97 3.25 3.39
C ALA A 50 -8.81 3.69 4.28
N PHE A 51 -8.54 5.00 4.36
CA PHE A 51 -7.50 5.55 5.24
C PHE A 51 -7.83 5.32 6.73
N VAL A 52 -9.08 5.52 7.12
CA VAL A 52 -9.52 5.25 8.51
C VAL A 52 -9.30 3.78 8.87
N ARG A 53 -9.54 2.84 7.96
CA ARG A 53 -9.37 1.40 8.19
C ARG A 53 -7.92 0.97 8.45
N TYR A 54 -6.92 1.78 8.15
CA TYR A 54 -5.53 1.51 8.51
C TYR A 54 -5.32 1.30 10.02
N SER A 55 -6.15 1.92 10.87
CA SER A 55 -6.06 1.77 12.32
C SER A 55 -6.30 0.33 12.79
N ASP A 56 -7.07 -0.44 12.02
CA ASP A 56 -7.53 -1.79 12.38
C ASP A 56 -7.05 -2.88 11.39
N LYS A 57 -6.04 -2.56 10.58
CA LYS A 57 -5.29 -3.53 9.76
C LYS A 57 -3.91 -3.75 10.39
N THR A 58 -3.56 -5.01 10.59
CA THR A 58 -2.24 -5.36 11.14
C THR A 58 -1.14 -5.23 10.07
N GLN A 59 0.10 -5.06 10.51
CA GLN A 59 1.25 -5.03 9.61
C GLN A 59 1.76 -6.45 9.33
N VAL A 60 2.16 -7.19 10.37
CA VAL A 60 2.74 -8.53 10.25
C VAL A 60 2.03 -9.57 11.12
N PHE A 61 1.66 -9.25 12.35
CA PHE A 61 1.20 -10.20 13.36
C PHE A 61 -0.28 -10.07 13.68
N SER A 62 -1.16 -10.65 12.86
CA SER A 62 -2.62 -10.44 12.95
C SER A 62 -3.31 -11.12 14.14
N PHE A 63 -2.79 -12.25 14.63
CA PHE A 63 -3.42 -13.02 15.71
C PHE A 63 -2.77 -12.83 17.08
N LYS A 64 -1.98 -11.77 17.23
CA LYS A 64 -1.26 -11.52 18.48
C LYS A 64 -1.80 -10.26 19.14
N GLU A 65 -2.38 -10.43 20.33
CA GLU A 65 -2.86 -9.31 21.17
C GLU A 65 -1.65 -8.65 21.85
N ASN A 66 -1.17 -7.56 21.29
CA ASN A 66 -0.16 -6.71 21.89
C ASN A 66 -0.28 -5.29 21.35
N ASP A 67 -0.62 -4.35 22.21
CA ASP A 67 -0.85 -2.94 21.85
C ASP A 67 0.40 -2.20 21.34
N HIS A 68 1.58 -2.79 21.51
CA HIS A 68 2.85 -2.22 21.06
C HIS A 68 3.30 -2.72 19.67
N LEU A 69 2.54 -3.62 19.05
CA LEU A 69 2.81 -4.06 17.68
C LEU A 69 2.39 -2.98 16.67
N THR A 70 3.18 -2.87 15.63
CA THR A 70 2.94 -1.86 14.58
C THR A 70 1.66 -2.20 13.81
N LYS A 71 0.72 -1.27 13.82
CA LYS A 71 -0.44 -1.28 12.93
C LYS A 71 -0.10 -0.51 11.64
N ARG A 72 -0.85 -0.78 10.59
CA ARG A 72 -0.62 -0.19 9.26
C ARG A 72 -0.68 1.34 9.26
N MET A 73 -1.54 1.94 10.07
CA MET A 73 -1.59 3.40 10.26
C MET A 73 -0.24 3.98 10.71
N ILE A 74 0.49 3.28 11.57
CA ILE A 74 1.79 3.74 12.06
C ILE A 74 2.88 3.51 11.00
N HIS A 75 2.81 2.39 10.28
CA HIS A 75 3.74 2.11 9.18
C HIS A 75 3.70 3.20 8.11
N ILE A 76 2.52 3.59 7.62
CA ILE A 76 2.41 4.64 6.59
C ILE A 76 2.97 6.00 7.07
N GLN A 77 2.87 6.32 8.38
CA GLN A 77 3.49 7.51 8.94
C GLN A 77 5.03 7.43 8.93
N TYR A 78 5.60 6.24 9.18
CA TYR A 78 7.05 6.05 9.05
C TYR A 78 7.50 6.20 7.60
N VAL A 79 6.79 5.58 6.65
CA VAL A 79 7.06 5.73 5.22
C VAL A 79 7.02 7.20 4.80
N ALA A 80 5.95 7.91 5.13
CA ALA A 80 5.81 9.34 4.83
C ALA A 80 6.93 10.18 5.44
N LYS A 81 7.31 9.91 6.70
CA LYS A 81 8.38 10.66 7.37
C LYS A 81 9.74 10.41 6.74
N ILE A 82 10.08 9.15 6.45
CA ILE A 82 11.35 8.78 5.81
C ILE A 82 11.42 9.38 4.39
N ALA A 83 10.36 9.17 3.60
CA ALA A 83 10.28 9.65 2.22
C ALA A 83 10.40 11.17 2.14
N ARG A 84 9.69 11.92 2.98
CA ARG A 84 9.80 13.39 3.06
C ARG A 84 11.18 13.84 3.51
N THR A 85 11.84 13.09 4.39
CA THR A 85 13.23 13.44 4.81
C THR A 85 14.18 13.33 3.63
N ILE A 86 14.11 12.25 2.86
CA ILE A 86 14.91 12.07 1.64
C ILE A 86 14.52 13.13 0.59
N GLY A 87 13.21 13.29 0.34
CA GLY A 87 12.70 14.23 -0.65
C GLY A 87 13.16 15.67 -0.38
N ARG A 88 13.06 16.14 0.87
CA ARG A 88 13.53 17.46 1.28
C ARG A 88 15.03 17.64 1.04
N ALA A 89 15.84 16.64 1.39
CA ALA A 89 17.28 16.70 1.17
C ALA A 89 17.66 16.73 -0.32
N LEU A 90 16.87 16.07 -1.19
CA LEU A 90 17.08 16.04 -2.63
C LEU A 90 16.39 17.19 -3.38
N GLY A 91 15.60 18.02 -2.69
CA GLY A 91 14.82 19.11 -3.31
C GLY A 91 13.66 18.62 -4.15
N LEU A 92 13.02 17.50 -3.76
CA LEU A 92 11.85 16.93 -4.43
C LEU A 92 10.54 17.50 -3.87
N ASN A 93 9.43 17.26 -4.55
CA ASN A 93 8.11 17.73 -4.15
C ASN A 93 7.58 16.89 -2.97
N GLU A 94 7.61 17.47 -1.76
CA GLU A 94 7.20 16.78 -0.54
C GLU A 94 5.69 16.48 -0.51
N ASP A 95 4.85 17.28 -1.17
CA ASP A 95 3.40 17.05 -1.19
C ASP A 95 3.06 15.81 -2.03
N LEU A 96 3.72 15.63 -3.19
CA LEU A 96 3.59 14.42 -3.99
C LEU A 96 4.09 13.17 -3.23
N ILE A 97 5.24 13.30 -2.55
CA ILE A 97 5.79 12.24 -1.70
C ILE A 97 4.79 11.85 -0.60
N GLU A 98 4.23 12.84 0.10
CA GLU A 98 3.30 12.60 1.20
C GLU A 98 2.01 11.95 0.71
N ALA A 99 1.41 12.46 -0.38
CA ALA A 99 0.22 11.89 -0.98
C ALA A 99 0.42 10.41 -1.34
N ALA A 100 1.52 10.10 -2.03
CA ALA A 100 1.84 8.73 -2.42
C ALA A 100 2.11 7.83 -1.21
N ALA A 101 2.87 8.31 -0.22
CA ALA A 101 3.19 7.55 0.99
C ALA A 101 1.96 7.27 1.86
N LEU A 102 1.01 8.20 1.96
CA LEU A 102 -0.23 7.98 2.70
C LEU A 102 -1.20 7.04 1.97
N GLY A 103 -1.14 7.01 0.64
CA GLY A 103 -2.05 6.21 -0.19
C GLY A 103 -1.54 4.83 -0.59
N HIS A 104 -0.25 4.51 -0.39
CA HIS A 104 0.37 3.34 -1.02
C HIS A 104 -0.28 2.00 -0.63
N ASP A 105 -0.63 1.83 0.63
CA ASP A 105 -1.14 0.58 1.21
C ASP A 105 -2.67 0.51 1.35
N LEU A 106 -3.45 1.49 0.83
CA LEU A 106 -4.92 1.55 0.96
C LEU A 106 -5.62 0.26 0.52
N GLY A 107 -5.09 -0.40 -0.49
CA GLY A 107 -5.61 -1.64 -1.08
C GLY A 107 -5.20 -2.91 -0.36
N HIS A 108 -4.49 -2.85 0.75
CA HIS A 108 -4.13 -4.04 1.51
C HIS A 108 -5.37 -4.77 2.05
N THR A 109 -5.34 -6.09 1.95
CA THR A 109 -6.39 -6.99 2.44
C THR A 109 -6.35 -7.14 3.96
N PRO A 110 -7.40 -7.66 4.60
CA PRO A 110 -7.28 -8.18 5.96
C PRO A 110 -6.20 -9.26 6.01
N PHE A 111 -5.50 -9.39 7.13
CA PHE A 111 -4.41 -10.35 7.39
C PHE A 111 -3.18 -10.17 6.47
N GLY A 112 -2.93 -8.95 5.98
CA GLY A 112 -1.72 -8.58 5.26
C GLY A 112 -1.45 -9.45 4.02
N HIS A 113 -0.19 -9.84 3.81
CA HIS A 113 0.20 -10.62 2.63
C HIS A 113 -0.39 -12.05 2.57
N VAL A 114 -0.74 -12.65 3.71
CA VAL A 114 -1.42 -13.96 3.71
C VAL A 114 -2.82 -13.80 3.13
N GLY A 115 -3.56 -12.79 3.57
CA GLY A 115 -4.88 -12.47 3.01
C GLY A 115 -4.80 -12.09 1.53
N GLU A 116 -3.78 -11.32 1.14
CA GLU A 116 -3.52 -10.96 -0.27
C GLU A 116 -3.29 -12.19 -1.15
N ALA A 117 -2.48 -13.15 -0.71
CA ALA A 117 -2.23 -14.38 -1.44
C ALA A 117 -3.52 -15.20 -1.64
N ILE A 118 -4.34 -15.32 -0.59
CA ILE A 118 -5.62 -16.01 -0.66
C ILE A 118 -6.60 -15.29 -1.59
N LEU A 119 -6.69 -13.96 -1.47
CA LEU A 119 -7.60 -13.19 -2.33
C LEU A 119 -7.15 -13.19 -3.78
N ASN A 120 -5.84 -13.27 -4.04
CA ASN A 120 -5.30 -13.47 -5.39
C ASN A 120 -5.69 -14.85 -5.96
N GLU A 121 -5.67 -15.94 -5.17
CA GLU A 121 -6.18 -17.25 -5.60
C GLU A 121 -7.66 -17.16 -5.97
N ILE A 122 -8.49 -16.58 -5.10
CA ILE A 122 -9.93 -16.37 -5.35
C ILE A 122 -10.16 -15.55 -6.63
N SER A 123 -9.39 -14.49 -6.83
CA SER A 123 -9.49 -13.61 -8.01
C SER A 123 -9.20 -14.38 -9.31
N LEU A 124 -8.14 -15.17 -9.31
CA LEU A 124 -7.76 -15.99 -10.47
C LEU A 124 -8.80 -17.10 -10.77
N GLU A 125 -9.31 -17.79 -9.76
CA GLU A 125 -10.32 -18.82 -9.89
C GLU A 125 -11.65 -18.28 -10.47
N ASN A 126 -11.94 -16.99 -10.26
CA ASN A 126 -13.13 -16.32 -10.76
C ASN A 126 -12.88 -15.47 -12.03
N ASN A 127 -11.75 -15.65 -12.70
CA ASN A 127 -11.36 -14.96 -13.94
C ASN A 127 -11.25 -13.42 -13.80
N GLU A 128 -10.99 -12.92 -12.60
CA GLU A 128 -10.84 -11.50 -12.32
C GLU A 128 -9.39 -10.98 -12.45
N GLY A 129 -8.46 -11.88 -12.83
CA GLY A 129 -7.04 -11.58 -12.98
C GLY A 129 -6.27 -11.56 -11.65
N TYR A 130 -5.01 -11.13 -11.70
CA TYR A 130 -4.16 -11.08 -10.53
C TYR A 130 -4.59 -9.98 -9.55
N PHE A 131 -4.59 -10.30 -8.27
CA PHE A 131 -4.80 -9.34 -7.19
C PHE A 131 -3.45 -8.96 -6.59
N ASN A 132 -3.17 -7.66 -6.51
CA ASN A 132 -1.99 -7.09 -5.85
C ASN A 132 -2.42 -5.84 -5.09
N HIS A 133 -2.00 -5.69 -3.83
CA HIS A 133 -2.45 -4.59 -2.97
C HIS A 133 -2.13 -3.19 -3.53
N ASN A 134 -0.97 -3.01 -4.16
CA ASN A 134 -0.58 -1.73 -4.77
C ASN A 134 -1.47 -1.36 -5.96
N VAL A 135 -1.83 -2.32 -6.79
CA VAL A 135 -2.79 -2.13 -7.91
C VAL A 135 -4.18 -1.89 -7.37
N HIS A 136 -4.56 -2.60 -6.30
CA HIS A 136 -5.85 -2.42 -5.64
C HIS A 136 -5.95 -1.07 -4.91
N SER A 137 -4.84 -0.51 -4.39
CA SER A 137 -4.79 0.87 -3.86
C SER A 137 -5.18 1.88 -4.92
N VAL A 138 -4.66 1.72 -6.14
CA VAL A 138 -5.03 2.56 -7.30
C VAL A 138 -6.50 2.35 -7.67
N ARG A 139 -6.96 1.08 -7.75
CA ARG A 139 -8.37 0.76 -8.03
C ARG A 139 -9.31 1.42 -7.03
N LEU A 140 -8.96 1.37 -5.75
CA LEU A 140 -9.73 1.97 -4.68
C LEU A 140 -9.90 3.47 -4.89
N LEU A 141 -8.83 4.17 -5.20
CA LEU A 141 -8.84 5.61 -5.46
C LEU A 141 -9.53 5.99 -6.77
N MET A 142 -9.37 5.19 -7.84
CA MET A 142 -9.93 5.50 -9.15
C MET A 142 -11.42 5.16 -9.29
N TYR A 143 -11.90 4.09 -8.61
CA TYR A 143 -13.20 3.49 -8.94
C TYR A 143 -14.09 3.18 -7.72
N ILE A 144 -13.55 3.00 -6.49
CA ILE A 144 -14.34 2.52 -5.35
C ILE A 144 -14.72 3.66 -4.41
N GLU A 145 -13.75 4.49 -4.01
CA GLU A 145 -14.01 5.61 -3.10
C GLU A 145 -15.04 6.60 -3.68
N ASN A 146 -15.56 7.47 -2.84
CA ASN A 146 -16.63 8.40 -3.22
C ASN A 146 -17.85 7.67 -3.80
N TYR A 147 -18.28 6.61 -3.13
CA TYR A 147 -19.47 5.82 -3.51
C TYR A 147 -19.39 5.23 -4.92
N GLY A 148 -18.25 4.68 -5.30
CA GLY A 148 -18.07 4.05 -6.60
C GLY A 148 -17.85 5.02 -7.77
N LYS A 149 -17.62 6.31 -7.49
CA LYS A 149 -17.27 7.33 -8.48
C LYS A 149 -15.77 7.56 -8.58
N GLY A 150 -15.03 7.08 -7.60
CA GLY A 150 -13.60 7.31 -7.44
C GLY A 150 -13.26 8.76 -7.11
N LEU A 151 -12.01 8.97 -6.77
CA LEU A 151 -11.40 10.27 -6.56
C LEU A 151 -10.59 10.68 -7.80
N ASN A 152 -10.58 11.96 -8.11
CA ASN A 152 -9.75 12.47 -9.21
C ASN A 152 -8.34 12.82 -8.70
N ILE A 153 -7.61 11.78 -8.28
CA ILE A 153 -6.21 11.87 -7.85
C ILE A 153 -5.31 12.10 -9.07
N THR A 154 -4.22 12.82 -8.90
CA THR A 154 -3.26 13.05 -9.98
C THR A 154 -2.60 11.75 -10.45
N LEU A 155 -2.24 11.72 -11.72
CA LEU A 155 -1.57 10.56 -12.33
C LEU A 155 -0.26 10.21 -11.63
N GLN A 156 0.50 11.23 -11.24
CA GLN A 156 1.78 11.06 -10.57
C GLN A 156 1.62 10.40 -9.19
N THR A 157 0.60 10.79 -8.42
CA THR A 157 0.27 10.16 -7.14
C THR A 157 -0.19 8.72 -7.33
N LEU A 158 -1.09 8.46 -8.30
CA LEU A 158 -1.55 7.10 -8.61
C LEU A 158 -0.40 6.20 -9.08
N ASP A 159 0.47 6.72 -9.94
CA ASP A 159 1.64 5.97 -10.42
C ASP A 159 2.63 5.64 -9.30
N ALA A 160 2.92 6.62 -8.44
CA ALA A 160 3.79 6.40 -7.29
C ALA A 160 3.22 5.34 -6.34
N ILE A 161 1.90 5.36 -6.09
CA ILE A 161 1.17 4.33 -5.33
C ILE A 161 1.28 2.97 -6.03
N MET A 162 1.03 2.88 -7.34
CA MET A 162 1.13 1.63 -8.08
C MET A 162 2.54 1.04 -8.07
N CYS A 163 3.55 1.89 -8.14
CA CYS A 163 4.94 1.51 -8.27
C CYS A 163 5.69 1.31 -6.94
N HIS A 164 5.03 1.48 -5.77
CA HIS A 164 5.71 1.42 -4.48
C HIS A 164 6.26 0.04 -4.12
N ASN A 165 5.86 -1.02 -4.81
CA ASN A 165 6.16 -2.41 -4.49
C ASN A 165 7.62 -2.61 -4.01
N GLY A 166 7.85 -2.42 -2.71
CA GLY A 166 9.15 -2.50 -2.02
C GLY A 166 9.70 -3.92 -1.89
N GLU A 167 8.90 -4.94 -2.22
CA GLU A 167 9.35 -6.32 -2.23
C GLU A 167 10.50 -6.56 -3.23
N PHE A 168 10.61 -5.71 -4.25
CA PHE A 168 11.69 -5.78 -5.23
C PHE A 168 12.71 -4.66 -4.99
N ALA A 169 13.61 -4.87 -4.02
CA ALA A 169 14.72 -3.98 -3.79
C ALA A 169 15.60 -3.86 -5.04
N SER A 170 15.94 -2.64 -5.41
CA SER A 170 16.88 -2.34 -6.48
C SER A 170 17.98 -1.44 -5.94
N GLN A 171 19.20 -1.62 -6.45
CA GLN A 171 20.31 -0.75 -6.08
C GLN A 171 20.11 0.67 -6.64
N MET A 172 19.49 0.79 -7.81
CA MET A 172 19.19 2.06 -8.46
C MET A 172 17.75 2.07 -8.97
N TYR A 173 17.07 3.17 -8.72
CA TYR A 173 15.70 3.42 -9.17
C TYR A 173 15.73 4.53 -10.20
N GLU A 174 15.56 4.14 -11.45
CA GLU A 174 15.36 5.05 -12.57
C GLU A 174 13.88 5.31 -12.76
N VAL A 175 13.55 6.49 -13.24
CA VAL A 175 12.17 6.89 -13.54
C VAL A 175 11.86 6.77 -15.03
N LYS A 176 10.58 6.54 -15.34
CA LYS A 176 10.08 6.48 -16.71
C LYS A 176 8.85 7.38 -16.81
N LYS A 177 8.97 8.52 -17.49
CA LYS A 177 7.81 9.37 -17.78
C LYS A 177 6.74 8.57 -18.53
N LYS A 178 5.46 8.81 -18.20
CA LYS A 178 4.31 8.08 -18.74
C LYS A 178 3.23 9.04 -19.19
N SER A 179 2.54 8.71 -20.27
CA SER A 179 1.25 9.31 -20.62
C SER A 179 0.12 8.67 -19.81
N LYS A 180 -1.09 9.23 -19.90
CA LYS A 180 -2.30 8.63 -19.30
C LYS A 180 -2.55 7.21 -19.85
N GLU A 181 -2.40 7.06 -21.15
CA GLU A 181 -2.62 5.79 -21.86
C GLU A 181 -1.59 4.74 -21.43
N GLU A 182 -0.32 5.12 -21.30
CA GLU A 182 0.74 4.23 -20.82
C GLU A 182 0.49 3.78 -19.38
N PHE A 183 0.10 4.69 -18.49
CA PHE A 183 -0.26 4.34 -17.11
C PHE A 183 -1.45 3.37 -17.07
N LEU A 184 -2.54 3.66 -17.79
CA LEU A 184 -3.71 2.79 -17.83
C LEU A 184 -3.37 1.41 -18.43
N SER A 185 -2.52 1.35 -19.45
CA SER A 185 -2.04 0.11 -20.02
C SER A 185 -1.20 -0.71 -19.03
N GLU A 186 -0.29 -0.07 -18.27
CA GLU A 186 0.49 -0.73 -17.22
C GLU A 186 -0.43 -1.22 -16.09
N TYR A 187 -1.42 -0.41 -15.66
CA TYR A 187 -2.41 -0.79 -14.67
C TYR A 187 -3.20 -2.04 -15.10
N GLU A 188 -3.74 -2.05 -16.31
CA GLU A 188 -4.46 -3.19 -16.86
C GLU A 188 -3.57 -4.44 -17.02
N SER A 189 -2.30 -4.25 -17.37
CA SER A 189 -1.37 -5.37 -17.52
C SER A 189 -1.13 -6.11 -16.21
N CYS A 190 -1.21 -5.42 -15.07
CA CYS A 190 -1.05 -6.02 -13.74
C CYS A 190 -2.13 -7.05 -13.39
N TYR A 191 -3.32 -6.97 -13.99
CA TYR A 191 -4.36 -8.00 -13.84
C TYR A 191 -4.13 -9.21 -14.77
N LYS A 192 -3.40 -9.05 -15.87
CA LYS A 192 -3.27 -10.06 -16.93
C LYS A 192 -1.95 -10.83 -16.89
N ASP A 193 -0.87 -10.19 -16.46
CA ASP A 193 0.48 -10.76 -16.42
C ASP A 193 1.08 -10.67 -15.02
N LYS A 194 1.32 -11.83 -14.39
CA LYS A 194 1.98 -11.92 -13.09
C LYS A 194 3.32 -11.18 -13.04
N SER A 195 4.03 -11.11 -14.18
CA SER A 195 5.34 -10.46 -14.25
C SER A 195 5.26 -8.94 -14.40
N ALA A 196 4.09 -8.38 -14.73
CA ALA A 196 3.92 -6.95 -14.98
C ALA A 196 4.31 -6.11 -13.77
N ILE A 197 3.91 -6.55 -12.56
CA ILE A 197 4.21 -5.85 -11.32
C ILE A 197 5.71 -5.66 -11.06
N LYS A 198 6.54 -6.60 -11.53
CA LYS A 198 8.01 -6.52 -11.39
C LYS A 198 8.64 -5.51 -12.35
N LYS A 199 7.93 -5.16 -13.42
CA LYS A 199 8.40 -4.26 -14.48
C LYS A 199 8.00 -2.81 -14.21
N LEU A 200 7.16 -2.56 -13.22
CA LEU A 200 6.70 -1.22 -12.86
C LEU A 200 7.89 -0.34 -12.47
N ARG A 201 7.95 0.85 -13.08
CA ARG A 201 8.90 1.90 -12.75
C ARG A 201 8.13 3.19 -12.46
N PRO A 202 8.42 3.89 -11.38
CA PRO A 202 7.74 5.15 -11.08
C PRO A 202 8.03 6.20 -12.16
N MET A 203 7.06 7.07 -12.41
CA MET A 203 7.22 8.13 -13.41
C MET A 203 7.97 9.35 -12.88
N THR A 204 8.16 9.45 -11.55
CA THR A 204 8.82 10.58 -10.88
C THR A 204 9.83 10.09 -9.84
N LEU A 205 10.80 10.93 -9.48
CA LEU A 205 11.75 10.63 -8.41
C LEU A 205 11.04 10.55 -7.05
N GLU A 206 9.98 11.30 -6.85
CA GLU A 206 9.12 11.25 -5.68
C GLU A 206 8.56 9.84 -5.49
N GLY A 207 8.04 9.23 -6.55
CA GLY A 207 7.57 7.84 -6.52
C GLY A 207 8.69 6.83 -6.24
N ALA A 208 9.89 7.05 -6.77
CA ALA A 208 11.06 6.24 -6.47
C ALA A 208 11.48 6.33 -5.00
N VAL A 209 11.40 7.54 -4.42
CA VAL A 209 11.68 7.78 -2.99
C VAL A 209 10.63 7.08 -2.12
N VAL A 210 9.34 7.14 -2.46
CA VAL A 210 8.30 6.42 -1.70
C VAL A 210 8.56 4.91 -1.72
N ARG A 211 8.88 4.34 -2.88
CA ARG A 211 9.18 2.92 -3.04
C ARG A 211 10.32 2.43 -2.15
N ILE A 212 11.44 3.15 -2.11
CA ILE A 212 12.57 2.75 -1.23
C ILE A 212 12.26 3.03 0.24
N SER A 213 11.48 4.07 0.54
CA SER A 213 11.12 4.43 1.91
C SER A 213 10.20 3.43 2.57
N ASP A 214 9.31 2.79 1.81
CA ASP A 214 8.51 1.67 2.29
C ASP A 214 9.41 0.51 2.76
N LEU A 215 10.37 0.10 1.94
CA LEU A 215 11.36 -0.90 2.32
C LEU A 215 12.10 -0.53 3.61
N ILE A 216 12.60 0.71 3.72
CA ILE A 216 13.34 1.18 4.89
C ILE A 216 12.48 1.15 6.14
N ALA A 217 11.22 1.54 6.02
CA ALA A 217 10.29 1.67 7.15
C ALA A 217 10.01 0.33 7.84
N TYR A 218 9.93 -0.77 7.08
CA TYR A 218 9.65 -2.07 7.69
C TYR A 218 10.90 -2.85 8.11
N LEU A 219 12.06 -2.70 7.44
CA LEU A 219 13.24 -3.54 7.68
C LEU A 219 13.67 -3.61 9.14
N GLY A 220 13.88 -2.48 9.79
CA GLY A 220 14.30 -2.45 11.19
C GLY A 220 13.12 -2.50 12.17
N ARG A 221 11.95 -2.00 11.76
CA ARG A 221 10.75 -1.96 12.62
C ARG A 221 10.19 -3.36 12.87
N ASP A 222 10.16 -4.21 11.86
CA ASP A 222 9.67 -5.58 11.99
C ASP A 222 10.58 -6.42 12.92
N ILE A 223 11.88 -6.10 12.99
CA ILE A 223 12.79 -6.68 13.98
C ILE A 223 12.39 -6.27 15.41
N GLU A 224 12.06 -4.99 15.63
CA GLU A 224 11.60 -4.53 16.95
C GLU A 224 10.30 -5.22 17.35
N ASP A 225 9.36 -5.39 16.42
CA ASP A 225 8.10 -6.08 16.69
C ASP A 225 8.31 -7.59 16.92
N ALA A 226 9.16 -8.24 16.13
CA ALA A 226 9.54 -9.64 16.33
C ALA A 226 10.25 -9.87 17.68
N LYS A 227 11.09 -8.92 18.12
CA LYS A 227 11.69 -8.93 19.45
C LYS A 227 10.63 -8.83 20.55
N ARG A 228 9.64 -7.94 20.41
CA ARG A 228 8.53 -7.86 21.37
C ARG A 228 7.73 -9.15 21.46
N MET A 229 7.68 -9.89 20.35
CA MET A 229 7.05 -11.22 20.29
C MET A 229 7.95 -12.36 20.77
N GLY A 230 9.20 -12.09 21.13
CA GLY A 230 10.16 -13.11 21.58
C GLY A 230 10.61 -14.06 20.47
N LEU A 231 10.46 -13.67 19.19
CA LEU A 231 10.87 -14.49 18.04
C LEU A 231 12.36 -14.38 17.74
N ILE A 232 12.91 -13.18 17.88
CA ILE A 232 14.33 -12.85 17.63
C ILE A 232 14.79 -11.75 18.58
N ASP A 233 16.12 -11.58 18.68
CA ASP A 233 16.76 -10.40 19.27
C ASP A 233 17.68 -9.72 18.24
N PHE A 234 18.05 -8.46 18.46
CA PHE A 234 19.06 -7.75 17.65
C PHE A 234 20.43 -8.46 17.67
N SER A 235 20.73 -9.25 18.70
CA SER A 235 21.93 -10.10 18.76
C SER A 235 21.96 -11.14 17.65
N ASP A 236 20.81 -11.62 17.17
CA ASP A 236 20.68 -12.67 16.15
C ASP A 236 20.96 -12.16 14.73
N ILE A 237 20.97 -10.84 14.54
CA ILE A 237 21.29 -10.23 13.24
C ILE A 237 22.77 -10.52 12.93
N PRO A 238 23.11 -10.97 11.71
CA PRO A 238 24.47 -11.19 11.27
C PRO A 238 25.39 -9.99 11.49
N LEU A 239 26.65 -10.26 11.89
CA LEU A 239 27.63 -9.21 12.20
C LEU A 239 27.90 -8.30 10.99
N SER A 240 27.96 -8.87 9.78
CA SER A 240 28.13 -8.14 8.52
C SER A 240 27.08 -7.04 8.32
N ILE A 241 25.83 -7.32 8.69
CA ILE A 241 24.74 -6.34 8.61
C ILE A 241 24.92 -5.25 9.67
N LYS A 242 25.26 -5.64 10.92
CA LYS A 242 25.46 -4.70 12.03
C LYS A 242 26.58 -3.71 11.76
N GLU A 243 27.67 -4.18 11.19
CA GLU A 243 28.84 -3.35 10.86
C GLU A 243 28.50 -2.30 9.78
N ASN A 244 27.67 -2.64 8.82
CA ASN A 244 27.32 -1.75 7.70
C ASN A 244 26.11 -0.87 7.97
N LEU A 245 25.05 -1.39 8.61
CA LEU A 245 23.77 -0.68 8.79
C LEU A 245 23.56 -0.19 10.22
N GLY A 246 24.23 -0.78 11.23
CA GLY A 246 24.01 -0.47 12.64
C GLY A 246 23.29 -1.56 13.41
N THR A 247 23.14 -1.33 14.73
CA THR A 247 22.65 -2.31 15.71
C THR A 247 21.24 -2.01 16.24
N SER A 248 20.60 -0.98 15.71
CA SER A 248 19.26 -0.54 16.11
C SER A 248 18.47 -0.06 14.90
N ASN A 249 17.16 -0.10 14.98
CA ASN A 249 16.28 0.45 13.93
C ASN A 249 16.65 1.90 13.55
N ARG A 250 16.94 2.74 14.56
CA ARG A 250 17.36 4.12 14.34
C ARG A 250 18.62 4.22 13.50
N GLU A 251 19.64 3.40 13.78
CA GLU A 251 20.91 3.39 13.05
C GLU A 251 20.69 2.88 11.62
N ILE A 252 19.96 1.78 11.45
CA ILE A 252 19.62 1.19 10.15
C ILE A 252 18.96 2.26 9.25
N VAL A 253 17.89 2.89 9.74
CA VAL A 253 17.17 3.94 9.00
C VAL A 253 18.09 5.10 8.67
N ASN A 254 18.85 5.62 9.64
CA ASN A 254 19.74 6.75 9.42
C ASN A 254 20.84 6.43 8.40
N THR A 255 21.46 5.27 8.50
CA THR A 255 22.52 4.85 7.57
C THR A 255 22.00 4.77 6.14
N ILE A 256 20.86 4.12 5.93
CA ILE A 256 20.28 3.96 4.58
C ILE A 256 19.84 5.32 4.02
N VAL A 257 19.17 6.15 4.82
CA VAL A 257 18.72 7.49 4.39
C VAL A 257 19.91 8.37 3.98
N MET A 258 20.98 8.39 4.78
CA MET A 258 22.18 9.17 4.46
C MET A 258 22.89 8.64 3.22
N ASP A 259 22.96 7.33 3.05
CA ASP A 259 23.55 6.72 1.86
C ASP A 259 22.79 7.09 0.58
N ILE A 260 21.44 7.03 0.61
CA ILE A 260 20.59 7.46 -0.52
C ILE A 260 20.84 8.93 -0.85
N ILE A 261 20.82 9.81 0.14
CA ILE A 261 21.03 11.25 -0.08
C ILE A 261 22.38 11.50 -0.74
N ASN A 262 23.45 10.91 -0.21
CA ASN A 262 24.80 11.10 -0.72
C ASN A 262 24.99 10.60 -2.16
N ASN A 263 24.32 9.52 -2.54
CA ASN A 263 24.44 8.92 -3.87
C ASN A 263 23.44 9.49 -4.90
N SER A 264 22.42 10.25 -4.45
CA SER A 264 21.31 10.70 -5.32
C SER A 264 21.22 12.23 -5.47
N ILE A 265 21.88 13.01 -4.62
CA ILE A 265 21.80 14.48 -4.68
C ILE A 265 22.25 15.02 -6.04
N GLY A 266 21.38 15.81 -6.68
CA GLY A 266 21.66 16.40 -8.00
C GLY A 266 21.66 15.39 -9.16
N LYS A 267 21.07 14.19 -8.97
CA LYS A 267 20.93 13.14 -9.97
C LYS A 267 19.46 12.96 -10.38
N ASP A 268 19.26 12.31 -11.53
CA ASP A 268 17.96 11.92 -12.09
C ASP A 268 17.56 10.48 -11.74
N TYR A 269 18.17 9.94 -10.69
CA TYR A 269 17.89 8.61 -10.13
C TYR A 269 18.04 8.60 -8.62
N ILE A 270 17.47 7.58 -7.97
CA ILE A 270 17.71 7.25 -6.56
C ILE A 270 18.63 6.04 -6.51
N LYS A 271 19.72 6.10 -5.75
CA LYS A 271 20.74 5.05 -5.72
C LYS A 271 21.27 4.80 -4.31
N LEU A 272 21.57 3.52 -4.06
CA LEU A 272 22.30 3.02 -2.90
C LEU A 272 23.74 2.67 -3.28
N SER A 273 24.68 2.83 -2.35
CA SER A 273 26.02 2.27 -2.49
C SER A 273 25.98 0.74 -2.52
N ASP A 274 27.03 0.11 -3.05
CA ASP A 274 27.11 -1.34 -3.19
C ASP A 274 27.01 -2.06 -1.84
N ASP A 275 27.69 -1.53 -0.82
CA ASP A 275 27.80 -2.18 0.50
C ASP A 275 26.48 -2.04 1.27
N VAL A 276 25.82 -0.87 1.24
CA VAL A 276 24.51 -0.66 1.86
C VAL A 276 23.45 -1.51 1.15
N PHE A 277 23.46 -1.56 -0.17
CA PHE A 277 22.50 -2.40 -0.91
C PHE A 277 22.64 -3.88 -0.60
N LYS A 278 23.88 -4.42 -0.58
CA LYS A 278 24.12 -5.83 -0.19
C LYS A 278 23.59 -6.12 1.20
N SER A 279 23.87 -5.23 2.15
CA SER A 279 23.40 -5.39 3.54
C SER A 279 21.88 -5.31 3.67
N ILE A 280 21.20 -4.47 2.87
CA ILE A 280 19.73 -4.43 2.78
C ILE A 280 19.17 -5.77 2.26
N VAL A 281 19.76 -6.34 1.22
CA VAL A 281 19.35 -7.64 0.65
C VAL A 281 19.53 -8.75 1.67
N GLU A 282 20.66 -8.76 2.39
CA GLU A 282 20.94 -9.73 3.44
C GLU A 282 19.98 -9.58 4.63
N LEU A 283 19.74 -8.35 5.11
CA LEU A 283 18.78 -8.06 6.18
C LEU A 283 17.35 -8.46 5.80
N LYS A 284 16.93 -8.17 4.57
CA LYS A 284 15.65 -8.59 4.06
C LYS A 284 15.50 -10.11 4.07
N LYS A 285 16.51 -10.85 3.59
CA LYS A 285 16.54 -12.31 3.64
C LYS A 285 16.43 -12.82 5.08
N PHE A 286 17.18 -12.23 6.01
CA PHE A 286 17.12 -12.55 7.43
C PHE A 286 15.70 -12.36 7.99
N ASN A 287 15.02 -11.24 7.67
CA ASN A 287 13.64 -10.98 8.10
C ASN A 287 12.67 -12.02 7.52
N TYR A 288 12.81 -12.40 6.25
CA TYR A 288 11.96 -13.45 5.66
C TYR A 288 12.09 -14.78 6.41
N GLU A 289 13.30 -15.23 6.67
CA GLU A 289 13.58 -16.53 7.30
C GLU A 289 13.20 -16.56 8.79
N ASN A 290 13.34 -15.42 9.50
CA ASN A 290 13.22 -15.38 10.95
C ASN A 290 11.94 -14.69 11.46
N ILE A 291 11.26 -13.88 10.63
CA ILE A 291 10.06 -13.15 11.00
C ILE A 291 8.87 -13.62 10.16
N TYR A 292 8.88 -13.37 8.84
CA TYR A 292 7.66 -13.50 8.02
C TYR A 292 7.22 -14.95 7.84
N TYR A 293 8.17 -15.91 7.66
CA TYR A 293 7.81 -17.33 7.59
C TYR A 293 7.32 -17.89 8.93
N LYS A 294 7.64 -17.22 10.06
CA LYS A 294 7.21 -17.61 11.40
C LYS A 294 6.00 -16.82 11.93
N ALA A 295 5.57 -15.77 11.22
CA ALA A 295 4.47 -14.93 11.65
C ALA A 295 3.12 -15.66 11.71
N TYR A 296 2.95 -16.67 10.85
CA TYR A 296 1.77 -17.53 10.80
C TYR A 296 2.16 -18.99 10.73
N THR A 297 1.49 -19.83 11.52
CA THR A 297 1.55 -21.29 11.38
C THR A 297 0.76 -21.74 10.13
N GLU A 298 1.04 -22.94 9.62
CA GLU A 298 0.27 -23.50 8.49
C GLU A 298 -1.21 -23.67 8.87
N GLU A 299 -1.51 -24.08 10.11
CA GLU A 299 -2.89 -24.19 10.61
C GLU A 299 -3.63 -22.83 10.58
N GLU A 300 -2.95 -21.73 10.96
CA GLU A 300 -3.52 -20.37 10.88
C GLU A 300 -3.77 -19.96 9.44
N LYS A 301 -2.87 -20.26 8.51
CA LYS A 301 -3.05 -20.00 7.07
C LYS A 301 -4.24 -20.77 6.49
N ASP A 302 -4.38 -22.04 6.84
CA ASP A 302 -5.51 -22.89 6.41
C ASP A 302 -6.83 -22.34 6.95
N LYS A 303 -6.88 -21.90 8.21
CA LYS A 303 -8.08 -21.26 8.80
C LYS A 303 -8.42 -19.96 8.07
N LEU A 304 -7.43 -19.13 7.75
CA LEU A 304 -7.64 -17.90 6.98
C LEU A 304 -8.17 -18.22 5.57
N LYS A 305 -7.60 -19.22 4.92
CA LYS A 305 -8.03 -19.66 3.59
C LYS A 305 -9.47 -20.14 3.61
N LEU A 306 -9.85 -20.96 4.59
CA LEU A 306 -11.22 -21.41 4.77
C LEU A 306 -12.16 -20.22 5.02
N MET A 307 -11.80 -19.31 5.89
CA MET A 307 -12.60 -18.15 6.25
C MET A 307 -12.87 -17.23 5.05
N LEU A 308 -11.83 -16.81 4.33
CA LEU A 308 -11.98 -15.90 3.19
C LEU A 308 -12.76 -16.55 2.03
N ASN A 309 -12.53 -17.84 1.75
CA ASN A 309 -13.32 -18.58 0.76
C ASN A 309 -14.79 -18.71 1.18
N THR A 310 -15.05 -18.97 2.45
CA THR A 310 -16.42 -19.05 2.98
C THR A 310 -17.15 -17.72 2.83
N LEU A 311 -16.50 -16.61 3.20
CA LEU A 311 -17.07 -15.27 3.05
C LEU A 311 -17.28 -14.90 1.57
N PHE A 312 -16.33 -15.23 0.69
CA PHE A 312 -16.49 -15.00 -0.73
C PHE A 312 -17.71 -15.74 -1.28
N ASN A 313 -17.82 -17.03 -1.03
CA ASN A 313 -18.95 -17.84 -1.50
C ASN A 313 -20.30 -17.38 -0.90
N LYS A 314 -20.31 -16.97 0.38
CA LYS A 314 -21.47 -16.36 1.01
C LYS A 314 -21.93 -15.12 0.26
N TYR A 315 -21.02 -14.17 0.03
CA TYR A 315 -21.38 -12.89 -0.60
C TYR A 315 -21.75 -13.07 -2.08
N MET A 316 -21.13 -14.00 -2.79
CA MET A 316 -21.56 -14.38 -4.14
C MET A 316 -23.02 -14.81 -4.16
N LYS A 317 -23.40 -15.74 -3.28
CA LYS A 317 -24.80 -16.20 -3.13
C LYS A 317 -25.74 -15.08 -2.71
N ASP A 318 -25.31 -14.18 -1.84
CA ASP A 318 -26.11 -13.04 -1.40
C ASP A 318 -26.41 -12.09 -2.57
N LEU A 319 -25.45 -11.83 -3.45
CA LEU A 319 -25.65 -11.02 -4.65
C LEU A 319 -26.54 -11.72 -5.68
N GLU A 320 -26.33 -13.01 -5.94
CA GLU A 320 -27.13 -13.80 -6.89
C GLU A 320 -28.60 -13.88 -6.47
N ASN A 321 -28.87 -14.00 -5.16
CA ASN A 321 -30.22 -14.10 -4.61
C ASN A 321 -30.82 -12.74 -4.22
N ASN A 322 -30.11 -11.63 -4.45
CA ASN A 322 -30.49 -10.28 -4.02
C ASN A 322 -30.91 -10.22 -2.54
N ASN A 323 -30.08 -10.83 -1.65
CA ASN A 323 -30.31 -10.89 -0.21
C ASN A 323 -30.09 -9.51 0.43
N THR A 324 -31.15 -8.70 0.51
CA THR A 324 -31.12 -7.32 1.03
C THR A 324 -30.71 -7.20 2.49
N ASP A 325 -30.74 -8.28 3.27
CA ASP A 325 -30.28 -8.30 4.66
C ASP A 325 -28.75 -8.43 4.76
N SER A 326 -28.09 -8.84 3.67
CA SER A 326 -26.64 -8.99 3.63
C SER A 326 -25.90 -7.65 3.69
N ASN A 327 -24.81 -7.61 4.47
CA ASN A 327 -24.01 -6.41 4.64
C ASN A 327 -23.39 -5.89 3.33
N ILE A 328 -23.07 -6.77 2.37
CA ILE A 328 -22.57 -6.35 1.06
C ILE A 328 -23.62 -5.55 0.29
N ILE A 329 -24.90 -5.88 0.42
CA ILE A 329 -26.00 -5.16 -0.24
C ILE A 329 -26.37 -3.91 0.55
N LYS A 330 -26.76 -4.04 1.82
CA LYS A 330 -27.34 -2.95 2.61
C LYS A 330 -26.32 -1.87 3.04
N SER A 331 -25.06 -2.24 3.23
CA SER A 331 -24.03 -1.32 3.75
C SER A 331 -23.01 -0.89 2.70
N TYR A 332 -22.69 -1.75 1.73
CA TYR A 332 -21.70 -1.45 0.70
C TYR A 332 -22.36 -1.00 -0.60
N LEU A 333 -23.14 -1.85 -1.26
CA LEU A 333 -23.74 -1.52 -2.56
C LEU A 333 -24.88 -0.51 -2.50
N ALA A 334 -25.60 -0.40 -1.38
CA ALA A 334 -26.74 0.51 -1.26
C ALA A 334 -26.39 1.97 -1.65
N ASN A 335 -25.15 2.40 -1.33
CA ASN A 335 -24.68 3.74 -1.59
C ASN A 335 -23.77 3.86 -2.83
N MET A 336 -23.43 2.75 -3.49
CA MET A 336 -22.55 2.77 -4.67
C MET A 336 -23.30 3.28 -5.90
N SER A 337 -22.55 3.94 -6.79
CA SER A 337 -23.06 4.42 -8.07
C SER A 337 -23.53 3.27 -8.96
N ASP A 338 -24.50 3.55 -9.84
CA ASP A 338 -24.95 2.55 -10.81
C ASP A 338 -23.85 2.18 -11.81
N GLU A 339 -22.96 3.12 -12.13
CA GLU A 339 -21.80 2.85 -12.97
C GLU A 339 -20.91 1.78 -12.35
N TYR A 340 -20.56 1.89 -11.04
CA TYR A 340 -19.79 0.87 -10.34
C TYR A 340 -20.49 -0.49 -10.33
N LYS A 341 -21.79 -0.52 -10.03
CA LYS A 341 -22.57 -1.77 -9.98
C LYS A 341 -22.65 -2.48 -11.33
N ASN A 342 -22.83 -1.71 -12.40
CA ASN A 342 -23.06 -2.25 -13.75
C ASN A 342 -21.76 -2.60 -14.50
N SER A 343 -20.65 -1.95 -14.16
CA SER A 343 -19.35 -2.17 -14.81
C SER A 343 -18.50 -3.27 -14.20
N ASN A 344 -18.92 -3.82 -13.06
CA ASN A 344 -18.17 -4.88 -12.36
C ASN A 344 -18.99 -6.17 -12.26
N SER A 345 -18.32 -7.31 -12.36
CA SER A 345 -18.89 -8.61 -12.07
C SER A 345 -19.22 -8.74 -10.58
N ASN A 346 -20.11 -9.66 -10.22
CA ASN A 346 -20.37 -10.00 -8.81
C ASN A 346 -19.08 -10.41 -8.09
N ALA A 347 -18.22 -11.20 -8.76
CA ALA A 347 -16.95 -11.63 -8.19
C ALA A 347 -16.03 -10.46 -7.88
N ARG A 348 -15.89 -9.50 -8.81
CA ARG A 348 -15.10 -8.28 -8.60
C ARG A 348 -15.64 -7.45 -7.44
N ILE A 349 -16.96 -7.29 -7.35
CA ILE A 349 -17.61 -6.55 -6.25
C ILE A 349 -17.33 -7.24 -4.90
N VAL A 350 -17.40 -8.57 -4.83
CA VAL A 350 -17.11 -9.31 -3.59
C VAL A 350 -15.63 -9.21 -3.22
N ILE A 351 -14.70 -9.28 -4.20
CA ILE A 351 -13.27 -9.11 -3.96
C ILE A 351 -13.00 -7.70 -3.41
N ASP A 352 -13.54 -6.65 -4.04
CA ASP A 352 -13.39 -5.27 -3.58
C ASP A 352 -13.93 -5.09 -2.14
N TYR A 353 -15.07 -5.70 -1.83
CA TYR A 353 -15.69 -5.64 -0.51
C TYR A 353 -14.83 -6.33 0.56
N ILE A 354 -14.35 -7.55 0.29
CA ILE A 354 -13.50 -8.30 1.23
C ILE A 354 -12.14 -7.59 1.40
N ALA A 355 -11.51 -7.12 0.33
CA ALA A 355 -10.26 -6.38 0.41
C ALA A 355 -10.37 -5.11 1.27
N GLY A 356 -11.55 -4.48 1.26
CA GLY A 356 -11.86 -3.32 2.09
C GLY A 356 -12.11 -3.62 3.57
N MET A 357 -12.23 -4.87 4.00
CA MET A 357 -12.45 -5.22 5.41
C MET A 357 -11.21 -4.98 6.27
N THR A 358 -11.43 -4.76 7.57
CA THR A 358 -10.39 -4.88 8.60
C THR A 358 -10.30 -6.33 9.08
N ASP A 359 -9.23 -6.68 9.77
CA ASP A 359 -9.03 -8.03 10.32
C ASP A 359 -10.20 -8.39 11.26
N ASP A 360 -10.55 -7.51 12.19
CA ASP A 360 -11.63 -7.70 13.15
C ASP A 360 -13.02 -7.78 12.48
N TYR A 361 -13.25 -6.96 11.46
CA TYR A 361 -14.52 -7.00 10.73
C TYR A 361 -14.68 -8.32 9.98
N THR A 362 -13.61 -8.83 9.38
CA THR A 362 -13.61 -10.13 8.68
C THR A 362 -13.93 -11.27 9.66
N LEU A 363 -13.30 -11.27 10.83
CA LEU A 363 -13.58 -12.27 11.88
C LEU A 363 -15.05 -12.22 12.35
N ARG A 364 -15.58 -11.02 12.60
CA ARG A 364 -17.00 -10.86 13.00
C ARG A 364 -17.97 -11.35 11.93
N GLU A 365 -17.75 -11.00 10.68
CA GLU A 365 -18.61 -11.45 9.57
C GLU A 365 -18.58 -12.97 9.41
N TYR A 366 -17.42 -13.59 9.55
CA TYR A 366 -17.29 -15.04 9.51
C TYR A 366 -18.01 -15.74 10.68
N ASN A 367 -17.79 -15.26 11.91
CA ASN A 367 -18.43 -15.83 13.10
C ASN A 367 -19.97 -15.65 13.07
N ASN A 368 -20.45 -14.49 12.62
CA ASN A 368 -21.88 -14.26 12.44
C ASN A 368 -22.49 -15.23 11.43
N TYR A 369 -21.79 -15.48 10.33
CA TYR A 369 -22.26 -16.45 9.33
C TYR A 369 -22.32 -17.89 9.88
N LEU A 370 -21.33 -18.33 10.64
CA LEU A 370 -21.31 -19.65 11.27
C LEU A 370 -22.45 -19.82 12.29
N ASN A 371 -22.67 -18.81 13.15
CA ASN A 371 -23.75 -18.84 14.14
C ASN A 371 -25.15 -18.93 13.47
N LEU A 372 -25.36 -18.17 12.38
CA LEU A 372 -26.60 -18.27 11.59
C LEU A 372 -26.77 -19.63 10.90
N ALA A 373 -25.67 -20.29 10.54
CA ALA A 373 -25.73 -21.64 9.98
C ALA A 373 -26.13 -22.69 11.05
N HIS A 374 -25.62 -22.57 12.26
CA HIS A 374 -25.98 -23.47 13.36
C HIS A 374 -27.45 -23.31 13.79
N THR A 375 -27.98 -22.09 13.89
CA THR A 375 -29.40 -21.86 14.27
C THR A 375 -30.42 -22.32 13.22
N LYS A 376 -30.00 -22.63 11.99
CA LYS A 376 -30.89 -23.18 10.95
C LYS A 376 -30.98 -24.72 10.99
N PHE A 377 -30.18 -25.39 11.81
CA PHE A 377 -30.17 -26.84 11.98
C PHE A 377 -30.74 -27.29 13.35
N GLU A 378 -31.13 -26.34 14.22
CA GLU A 378 -31.99 -26.58 15.40
C GLU A 378 -33.46 -26.30 15.05
#